data_1b43e4b075da42905b98068c93241b60
#
_entry.id   1b43e4b075da42905b98068c93241b60
#
_cell.length_a   1.000
_cell.length_b   1.000
_cell.length_c   1.000
_cell.angle_alpha   90.00
_cell.angle_beta   90.00
_cell.angle_gamma   90.00
#
_symmetry.space_group_name_H-M   'P 1'
#
loop_
_entity.id
_entity.type
_entity.pdbx_description
1 polymer ?
#
loop_
_entity_poly.entity_id
_entity_poly.type
_entity_poly.pdbx_seq_one_letter_code
_entity_poly.pdbx_strand_id
1 'polypeptide(L)'
;MTRWFISRRALLLSTFFTFFGLRSQAATSPTLKLASMPSSSAVILNVLSSANGTGYIEYGTKLGIYSNKTASIIFTKGVQKTITISGLKPDTKMYFRLRYSYGSKSFSTTGFLVATTALTSKTLDSKEYVFAIQADPHMDENSSEEIYIKTLDQVANLKPSFLMDLGDIFMVDKLSNKSEANIRARFELMKKYYERLQGVPLKITLGNHDGELGYSAFNTKKYRAEYFPEQTSNVSYFAFTEENSLHVSLDPFTYTTENPKVDGWQWTLGKVQYDWLKQVLETSQAPFKFVYIHHLLVGDPQSRGGVEIASFNEWGGKNKDGSYGFDQMRPGWGRPIHQLLRENKVSAVFKGHDHLYVKQELDGIVYQTLPQPSHPGDKINSGIEYGYLSGKTVGGSGFIKVTTSEKLARVDFILYDGKVGDSYNISLT
;
A
#
# COMPACT_ATOMS: atom_id res chain seq x y z
N MET A 1 -72.71 -24.79 43.64
CA MET A 1 -73.74 -25.57 42.87
C MET A 1 -73.12 -25.85 41.48
N THR A 2 -72.93 -27.18 41.23
CA THR A 2 -73.24 -27.89 39.97
C THR A 2 -72.37 -27.53 38.77
N ARG A 3 -71.79 -28.38 38.04
CA ARG A 3 -71.67 -29.84 37.83
C ARG A 3 -70.53 -30.04 36.76
N TRP A 4 -69.78 -31.04 36.92
CA TRP A 4 -68.92 -31.76 36.01
C TRP A 4 -69.53 -32.04 34.61
N PHE A 5 -68.69 -32.02 33.57
CA PHE A 5 -68.67 -33.00 32.49
C PHE A 5 -67.31 -33.28 31.93
N ILE A 6 -66.95 -34.57 32.08
CA ILE A 6 -65.72 -35.17 31.51
C ILE A 6 -66.10 -35.60 30.06
N SER A 7 -65.21 -35.27 29.13
CA SER A 7 -65.32 -35.92 27.78
C SER A 7 -63.86 -36.40 27.43
N ARG A 8 -63.75 -37.73 27.38
CA ARG A 8 -62.58 -38.45 26.85
C ARG A 8 -62.51 -38.19 25.34
N ARG A 9 -61.35 -37.76 24.85
CA ARG A 9 -60.97 -37.94 23.44
C ARG A 9 -59.58 -38.54 23.36
N ALA A 10 -59.50 -39.56 22.51
CA ALA A 10 -58.39 -40.46 22.30
C ALA A 10 -57.10 -39.77 21.86
N LEU A 11 -56.01 -40.25 22.41
CA LEU A 11 -54.63 -39.91 22.02
C LEU A 11 -54.28 -40.68 20.74
N LEU A 12 -54.25 -39.99 19.58
CA LEU A 12 -53.62 -40.47 18.35
C LEU A 12 -52.15 -39.96 18.34
N LEU A 13 -51.22 -40.84 18.66
CA LEU A 13 -49.78 -40.64 18.42
C LEU A 13 -49.56 -40.73 16.90
N SER A 14 -49.42 -39.57 16.24
CA SER A 14 -48.80 -39.50 14.92
C SER A 14 -47.29 -39.23 15.07
N THR A 15 -46.50 -40.26 14.86
CA THR A 15 -45.03 -40.19 14.72
C THR A 15 -44.72 -39.42 13.41
N PHE A 16 -44.42 -38.14 13.53
CA PHE A 16 -43.79 -37.40 12.46
C PHE A 16 -42.32 -37.81 12.35
N PHE A 17 -41.99 -38.66 11.39
CA PHE A 17 -40.62 -38.82 10.88
C PHE A 17 -40.26 -37.54 10.14
N THR A 18 -39.52 -36.63 10.81
CA THR A 18 -38.82 -35.55 10.14
C THR A 18 -37.61 -36.15 9.44
N PHE A 19 -37.75 -36.37 8.13
CA PHE A 19 -36.60 -36.58 7.25
C PHE A 19 -35.79 -35.28 7.24
N PHE A 20 -34.73 -35.18 8.02
CA PHE A 20 -33.65 -34.24 7.80
C PHE A 20 -32.98 -34.64 6.47
N GLY A 21 -33.47 -34.11 5.38
CA GLY A 21 -32.76 -34.13 4.12
C GLY A 21 -31.46 -33.33 4.28
N LEU A 22 -30.33 -34.05 4.44
CA LEU A 22 -29.03 -33.49 4.25
C LEU A 22 -28.98 -32.89 2.83
N ARG A 23 -29.25 -31.58 2.70
CA ARG A 23 -28.92 -30.85 1.48
C ARG A 23 -27.40 -30.94 1.32
N SER A 24 -26.94 -31.79 0.42
CA SER A 24 -25.57 -31.77 0.00
C SER A 24 -25.28 -30.38 -0.56
N GLN A 25 -24.46 -29.64 0.13
CA GLN A 25 -24.00 -28.33 -0.36
C GLN A 25 -23.32 -28.57 -1.72
N ALA A 26 -23.83 -27.96 -2.77
CA ALA A 26 -23.24 -28.10 -4.10
C ALA A 26 -21.76 -27.68 -4.04
N ALA A 27 -20.89 -28.46 -4.65
CA ALA A 27 -19.46 -28.18 -4.67
C ALA A 27 -19.20 -26.83 -5.36
N THR A 28 -18.54 -25.92 -4.67
CA THR A 28 -18.13 -24.61 -5.19
C THR A 28 -16.92 -24.73 -6.08
N SER A 29 -16.69 -23.74 -6.95
CA SER A 29 -15.48 -23.66 -7.76
C SER A 29 -14.21 -23.72 -6.90
N PRO A 30 -13.15 -24.42 -7.32
CA PRO A 30 -11.88 -24.38 -6.62
C PRO A 30 -11.29 -22.96 -6.65
N THR A 31 -10.50 -22.61 -5.63
CA THR A 31 -9.73 -21.39 -5.63
C THR A 31 -8.37 -21.61 -6.28
N LEU A 32 -7.90 -20.63 -7.04
CA LEU A 32 -6.56 -20.57 -7.62
C LEU A 32 -5.88 -19.30 -7.12
N LYS A 33 -4.75 -19.45 -6.41
CA LYS A 33 -4.00 -18.32 -5.83
C LYS A 33 -2.50 -18.49 -6.05
N LEU A 34 -1.73 -17.41 -6.03
CA LEU A 34 -0.27 -17.48 -5.92
C LEU A 34 0.11 -18.10 -4.56
N ALA A 35 1.07 -19.01 -4.57
CA ALA A 35 1.63 -19.62 -3.36
C ALA A 35 2.81 -18.80 -2.82
N SER A 36 3.54 -18.14 -3.72
CA SER A 36 4.69 -17.28 -3.44
C SER A 36 4.88 -16.28 -4.58
N MET A 37 5.79 -15.34 -4.39
CA MET A 37 6.22 -14.44 -5.46
C MET A 37 6.75 -15.25 -6.66
N PRO A 38 6.39 -14.86 -7.89
CA PRO A 38 6.96 -15.46 -9.08
C PRO A 38 8.48 -15.25 -9.14
N SER A 39 9.23 -16.31 -9.47
CA SER A 39 10.64 -16.16 -9.84
C SER A 39 10.78 -15.69 -11.29
N SER A 40 12.01 -15.44 -11.74
CA SER A 40 12.28 -15.07 -13.14
C SER A 40 11.92 -16.15 -14.16
N SER A 41 11.74 -17.38 -13.72
CA SER A 41 11.48 -18.53 -14.61
C SER A 41 10.35 -19.43 -14.15
N ALA A 42 9.70 -19.15 -13.03
CA ALA A 42 8.64 -19.99 -12.48
C ALA A 42 7.57 -19.22 -11.71
N VAL A 43 6.35 -19.77 -11.71
CA VAL A 43 5.21 -19.35 -10.88
C VAL A 43 4.73 -20.55 -10.08
N ILE A 44 4.52 -20.36 -8.78
CA ILE A 44 4.00 -21.38 -7.87
C ILE A 44 2.56 -21.01 -7.52
N LEU A 45 1.64 -21.95 -7.76
CA LEU A 45 0.20 -21.75 -7.59
C LEU A 45 -0.36 -22.74 -6.58
N ASN A 46 -1.28 -22.27 -5.73
CA ASN A 46 -2.06 -23.10 -4.85
C ASN A 46 -3.47 -23.27 -5.39
N VAL A 47 -3.95 -24.50 -5.38
CA VAL A 47 -5.33 -24.88 -5.68
C VAL A 47 -5.95 -25.48 -4.42
N LEU A 48 -7.08 -24.93 -3.98
CA LEU A 48 -7.89 -25.49 -2.88
C LEU A 48 -9.29 -25.80 -3.44
N SER A 49 -9.71 -27.08 -3.31
CA SER A 49 -11.00 -27.54 -3.82
C SER A 49 -11.97 -27.88 -2.70
N SER A 50 -13.25 -27.58 -2.90
CA SER A 50 -14.35 -27.96 -2.00
C SER A 50 -14.84 -29.40 -2.20
N ALA A 51 -14.35 -30.11 -3.24
CA ALA A 51 -14.70 -31.48 -3.55
C ALA A 51 -13.52 -32.23 -4.20
N ASN A 52 -13.57 -33.56 -4.18
CA ASN A 52 -12.63 -34.38 -4.96
C ASN A 52 -12.87 -34.19 -6.46
N GLY A 53 -11.79 -34.15 -7.23
CA GLY A 53 -11.90 -33.94 -8.68
C GLY A 53 -10.55 -33.93 -9.37
N THR A 54 -10.57 -33.58 -10.64
CA THR A 54 -9.38 -33.45 -11.48
C THR A 54 -9.38 -32.14 -12.22
N GLY A 55 -8.20 -31.70 -12.67
CA GLY A 55 -8.08 -30.48 -13.46
C GLY A 55 -6.67 -30.29 -14.03
N TYR A 56 -6.47 -29.13 -14.63
CA TYR A 56 -5.18 -28.64 -15.12
C TYR A 56 -5.20 -27.13 -15.21
N ILE A 57 -4.04 -26.49 -15.12
CA ILE A 57 -3.91 -25.05 -15.28
C ILE A 57 -3.56 -24.75 -16.72
N GLU A 58 -4.36 -23.89 -17.35
CA GLU A 58 -4.05 -23.29 -18.64
C GLU A 58 -3.38 -21.93 -18.40
N TYR A 59 -2.35 -21.61 -19.20
CA TYR A 59 -1.62 -20.34 -19.05
C TYR A 59 -1.09 -19.81 -20.38
N GLY A 60 -0.90 -18.49 -20.42
CA GLY A 60 -0.42 -17.78 -21.60
C GLY A 60 -0.08 -16.32 -21.29
N THR A 61 0.42 -15.58 -22.30
CA THR A 61 0.85 -14.18 -22.16
C THR A 61 -0.21 -13.16 -22.55
N LYS A 62 -1.37 -13.60 -23.04
CA LYS A 62 -2.51 -12.73 -23.39
C LYS A 62 -3.78 -13.22 -22.73
N LEU A 63 -4.56 -12.29 -22.19
CA LEU A 63 -5.85 -12.60 -21.60
C LEU A 63 -6.75 -13.32 -22.61
N GLY A 64 -7.33 -14.44 -22.20
CA GLY A 64 -8.21 -15.25 -23.05
C GLY A 64 -7.49 -16.19 -24.01
N ILE A 65 -6.17 -16.08 -24.20
CA ILE A 65 -5.36 -16.93 -25.05
C ILE A 65 -4.38 -17.72 -24.19
N TYR A 66 -4.67 -19.00 -23.98
CA TYR A 66 -3.90 -19.90 -23.13
C TYR A 66 -3.24 -20.99 -24.00
N SER A 67 -2.01 -20.72 -24.44
CA SER A 67 -1.27 -21.60 -25.37
C SER A 67 -0.63 -22.81 -24.69
N ASN A 68 -0.57 -22.81 -23.37
CA ASN A 68 0.07 -23.87 -22.58
C ASN A 68 -0.86 -24.41 -21.50
N LYS A 69 -0.58 -25.63 -21.04
CA LYS A 69 -1.28 -26.25 -19.92
C LYS A 69 -0.36 -27.18 -19.12
N THR A 70 -0.69 -27.34 -17.83
CA THR A 70 0.00 -28.32 -16.97
C THR A 70 -0.45 -29.75 -17.24
N ALA A 71 0.26 -30.70 -16.66
CA ALA A 71 -0.25 -32.07 -16.50
C ALA A 71 -1.55 -32.05 -15.65
N SER A 72 -2.29 -33.18 -15.72
CA SER A 72 -3.50 -33.37 -14.92
C SER A 72 -3.20 -33.35 -13.42
N ILE A 73 -4.05 -32.67 -12.65
CA ILE A 73 -3.97 -32.50 -11.21
C ILE A 73 -5.16 -33.22 -10.58
N ILE A 74 -4.92 -34.01 -9.54
CA ILE A 74 -5.97 -34.63 -8.73
C ILE A 74 -6.19 -33.76 -7.51
N PHE A 75 -7.45 -33.38 -7.23
CA PHE A 75 -7.86 -32.63 -6.07
C PHE A 75 -8.46 -33.53 -5.00
N THR A 76 -8.06 -33.31 -3.76
CA THR A 76 -8.71 -33.86 -2.58
C THR A 76 -9.45 -32.75 -1.86
N LYS A 77 -10.70 -32.99 -1.50
CA LYS A 77 -11.55 -32.01 -0.77
C LYS A 77 -10.81 -31.44 0.45
N GLY A 78 -10.72 -30.11 0.52
CA GLY A 78 -10.14 -29.40 1.67
C GLY A 78 -8.61 -29.49 1.76
N VAL A 79 -7.94 -30.17 0.81
CA VAL A 79 -6.46 -30.29 0.78
C VAL A 79 -5.89 -29.34 -0.28
N GLN A 80 -5.02 -28.45 0.15
CA GLN A 80 -4.31 -27.54 -0.77
C GLN A 80 -3.31 -28.31 -1.62
N LYS A 81 -3.34 -28.08 -2.92
CA LYS A 81 -2.39 -28.62 -3.87
C LYS A 81 -1.52 -27.50 -4.44
N THR A 82 -0.21 -27.64 -4.30
CA THR A 82 0.76 -26.69 -4.85
C THR A 82 1.26 -27.19 -6.20
N ILE A 83 1.29 -26.30 -7.19
CA ILE A 83 1.69 -26.56 -8.57
C ILE A 83 2.76 -25.56 -8.98
N THR A 84 3.91 -26.03 -9.44
CA THR A 84 4.98 -25.18 -9.99
C THR A 84 4.91 -25.20 -11.51
N ILE A 85 4.84 -24.03 -12.13
CA ILE A 85 4.95 -23.83 -13.58
C ILE A 85 6.30 -23.18 -13.82
N SER A 86 7.22 -23.90 -14.43
CA SER A 86 8.62 -23.49 -14.69
C SER A 86 8.87 -23.29 -16.19
N GLY A 87 10.06 -22.79 -16.53
CA GLY A 87 10.46 -22.52 -17.92
C GLY A 87 9.80 -21.28 -18.51
N LEU A 88 9.29 -20.41 -17.67
CA LEU A 88 8.70 -19.14 -18.09
C LEU A 88 9.79 -18.13 -18.46
N LYS A 89 9.46 -17.16 -19.31
CA LYS A 89 10.36 -16.05 -19.63
C LYS A 89 10.35 -15.04 -18.47
N PRO A 90 11.48 -14.40 -18.14
CA PRO A 90 11.55 -13.31 -17.20
C PRO A 90 10.69 -12.12 -17.65
N ASP A 91 10.33 -11.27 -16.70
CA ASP A 91 9.57 -10.03 -16.91
C ASP A 91 8.37 -10.21 -17.86
N THR A 92 7.65 -11.30 -17.68
CA THR A 92 6.55 -11.65 -18.56
C THR A 92 5.24 -11.72 -17.79
N LYS A 93 4.28 -10.89 -18.19
CA LYS A 93 2.92 -10.93 -17.66
C LYS A 93 2.21 -12.18 -18.13
N MET A 94 1.80 -13.02 -17.20
CA MET A 94 1.17 -14.32 -17.45
C MET A 94 -0.26 -14.33 -16.92
N TYR A 95 -1.12 -15.03 -17.64
CA TYR A 95 -2.52 -15.26 -17.27
C TYR A 95 -2.72 -16.75 -17.05
N PHE A 96 -3.36 -17.12 -15.93
CA PHE A 96 -3.60 -18.50 -15.53
C PHE A 96 -5.08 -18.70 -15.28
N ARG A 97 -5.62 -19.86 -15.62
CA ARG A 97 -6.94 -20.31 -15.19
C ARG A 97 -6.92 -21.81 -14.92
N LEU A 98 -7.72 -22.24 -13.97
CA LEU A 98 -7.88 -23.65 -13.68
C LEU A 98 -9.08 -24.20 -14.46
N ARG A 99 -8.85 -25.28 -15.19
CA ARG A 99 -9.89 -26.14 -15.75
C ARG A 99 -10.10 -27.30 -14.78
N TYR A 100 -11.33 -27.56 -14.36
CA TYR A 100 -11.61 -28.57 -13.34
C TYR A 100 -12.91 -29.33 -13.60
N SER A 101 -12.97 -30.57 -13.09
CA SER A 101 -14.15 -31.42 -13.12
C SER A 101 -14.30 -32.19 -11.82
N TYR A 102 -15.52 -32.25 -11.31
CA TYR A 102 -15.92 -33.04 -10.15
C TYR A 102 -16.60 -34.36 -10.57
N GLY A 103 -16.03 -35.03 -11.58
CA GLY A 103 -16.52 -36.32 -12.06
C GLY A 103 -17.38 -36.26 -13.34
N SER A 104 -17.59 -35.07 -13.93
CA SER A 104 -18.23 -34.95 -15.25
C SER A 104 -17.21 -35.12 -16.40
N LYS A 105 -17.69 -35.43 -17.61
CA LYS A 105 -16.86 -35.45 -18.82
C LYS A 105 -16.45 -34.04 -19.29
N SER A 106 -17.14 -32.99 -18.82
CA SER A 106 -16.86 -31.60 -19.15
C SER A 106 -16.06 -30.90 -18.05
N PHE A 107 -15.18 -29.99 -18.45
CA PHE A 107 -14.38 -29.17 -17.53
C PHE A 107 -14.96 -27.76 -17.40
N SER A 108 -15.23 -27.36 -16.17
CA SER A 108 -15.55 -25.98 -15.81
C SER A 108 -14.26 -25.15 -15.74
N THR A 109 -14.41 -23.84 -15.64
CA THR A 109 -13.28 -22.89 -15.60
C THR A 109 -13.41 -21.97 -14.39
N THR A 110 -12.31 -21.71 -13.67
CA THR A 110 -12.24 -20.63 -12.69
C THR A 110 -12.11 -19.28 -13.39
N GLY A 111 -12.24 -18.18 -12.64
CA GLY A 111 -11.70 -16.90 -13.07
C GLY A 111 -10.20 -16.99 -13.38
N PHE A 112 -9.66 -15.95 -14.02
CA PHE A 112 -8.22 -15.91 -14.31
C PHE A 112 -7.43 -15.30 -13.16
N LEU A 113 -6.18 -15.72 -13.02
CA LEU A 113 -5.17 -15.15 -12.14
C LEU A 113 -4.10 -14.51 -13.02
N VAL A 114 -3.58 -13.38 -12.61
CA VAL A 114 -2.46 -12.69 -13.29
C VAL A 114 -1.24 -12.70 -12.40
N ALA A 115 -0.08 -12.98 -12.98
CA ALA A 115 1.20 -12.84 -12.33
C ALA A 115 2.26 -12.40 -13.35
N THR A 116 3.25 -11.63 -12.92
CA THR A 116 4.41 -11.28 -13.74
C THR A 116 5.62 -12.02 -13.19
N THR A 117 6.35 -12.72 -14.04
CA THR A 117 7.63 -13.36 -13.65
C THR A 117 8.64 -12.29 -13.27
N ALA A 118 9.48 -12.57 -12.27
CA ALA A 118 10.53 -11.65 -11.88
C ALA A 118 11.55 -11.45 -13.01
N LEU A 119 12.26 -10.33 -12.97
CA LEU A 119 13.43 -10.10 -13.81
C LEU A 119 14.55 -11.09 -13.48
N THR A 120 15.40 -11.38 -14.46
CA THR A 120 16.71 -11.99 -14.14
C THR A 120 17.67 -10.90 -13.70
N SER A 121 18.58 -11.22 -12.79
CA SER A 121 19.65 -10.30 -12.37
C SER A 121 20.56 -9.82 -13.52
N LYS A 122 20.46 -10.39 -14.69
CA LYS A 122 21.18 -9.98 -15.91
C LYS A 122 20.49 -8.91 -16.75
N THR A 123 19.21 -8.61 -16.50
CA THR A 123 18.44 -7.59 -17.23
C THR A 123 18.41 -6.21 -16.52
N LEU A 124 19.03 -6.12 -15.37
CA LEU A 124 19.34 -4.84 -14.73
C LEU A 124 20.67 -4.36 -15.31
N ASP A 125 20.61 -3.40 -16.22
CA ASP A 125 21.80 -2.77 -16.79
C ASP A 125 22.62 -2.06 -15.73
N SER A 126 23.90 -1.85 -16.01
CA SER A 126 24.99 -1.52 -15.10
C SER A 126 24.94 -0.15 -14.38
N LYS A 127 23.81 0.52 -14.35
CA LYS A 127 23.57 1.75 -13.59
C LYS A 127 22.28 1.62 -12.77
N GLU A 128 22.31 0.71 -11.80
CA GLU A 128 21.22 0.63 -10.82
C GLU A 128 21.36 1.76 -9.81
N TYR A 129 20.31 2.54 -9.69
CA TYR A 129 20.15 3.54 -8.65
C TYR A 129 19.19 3.00 -7.57
N VAL A 130 19.63 2.99 -6.33
CA VAL A 130 18.88 2.43 -5.20
C VAL A 130 18.58 3.50 -4.17
N PHE A 131 17.31 3.60 -3.75
CA PHE A 131 16.91 4.41 -2.61
C PHE A 131 15.96 3.65 -1.69
N ALA A 132 15.86 4.10 -0.44
CA ALA A 132 14.99 3.51 0.57
C ALA A 132 13.91 4.50 1.00
N ILE A 133 12.75 3.97 1.44
CA ILE A 133 11.64 4.78 1.94
C ILE A 133 11.10 4.12 3.20
N GLN A 134 10.87 4.91 4.26
CA GLN A 134 10.14 4.50 5.46
C GLN A 134 9.10 5.55 5.84
N ALA A 135 8.21 5.23 6.77
CA ALA A 135 7.20 6.14 7.30
C ALA A 135 6.84 5.78 8.74
N ASP A 136 6.42 6.76 9.50
CA ASP A 136 5.78 6.55 10.81
C ASP A 136 6.62 5.77 11.83
N PRO A 137 7.91 6.10 12.07
CA PRO A 137 8.70 5.36 13.05
C PRO A 137 8.16 5.44 14.48
N HIS A 138 7.52 6.55 14.88
CA HIS A 138 6.80 6.71 16.15
C HIS A 138 7.55 6.15 17.37
N MET A 139 8.84 6.45 17.53
CA MET A 139 9.71 5.80 18.52
C MET A 139 9.33 6.02 19.99
N ASP A 140 8.28 6.73 20.24
CA ASP A 140 7.72 7.03 21.55
C ASP A 140 6.30 6.47 21.77
N GLU A 141 5.71 5.82 20.76
CA GLU A 141 4.37 5.25 20.85
C GLU A 141 4.20 4.01 19.97
N ASN A 142 3.76 2.90 20.57
CA ASN A 142 3.47 1.62 19.87
C ASN A 142 4.62 1.12 19.00
N SER A 143 5.85 1.33 19.45
CA SER A 143 7.07 0.99 18.73
C SER A 143 7.95 0.04 19.53
N SER A 144 8.83 -0.66 18.83
CA SER A 144 9.89 -1.50 19.38
C SER A 144 11.25 -0.95 18.94
N GLU A 145 12.06 -0.58 19.91
CA GLU A 145 13.44 -0.11 19.65
C GLU A 145 14.25 -1.18 18.91
N GLU A 146 14.13 -2.45 19.32
CA GLU A 146 14.85 -3.55 18.69
C GLU A 146 14.51 -3.70 17.21
N ILE A 147 13.22 -3.63 16.86
CA ILE A 147 12.74 -3.74 15.48
C ILE A 147 13.24 -2.55 14.66
N TYR A 148 13.13 -1.34 15.20
CA TYR A 148 13.56 -0.14 14.48
C TYR A 148 15.05 -0.11 14.23
N ILE A 149 15.86 -0.50 15.22
CA ILE A 149 17.30 -0.64 15.07
C ILE A 149 17.65 -1.63 13.94
N LYS A 150 17.01 -2.79 13.90
CA LYS A 150 17.21 -3.77 12.83
C LYS A 150 16.81 -3.20 11.47
N THR A 151 15.69 -2.47 11.39
CA THR A 151 15.27 -1.82 10.13
C THR A 151 16.32 -0.81 9.65
N LEU A 152 16.79 0.09 10.53
CA LEU A 152 17.82 1.06 10.18
C LEU A 152 19.16 0.41 9.79
N ASP A 153 19.53 -0.67 10.46
CA ASP A 153 20.74 -1.44 10.11
C ASP A 153 20.62 -2.08 8.73
N GLN A 154 19.43 -2.58 8.36
CA GLN A 154 19.17 -3.07 7.00
C GLN A 154 19.31 -1.96 5.96
N VAL A 155 18.77 -0.76 6.24
CA VAL A 155 18.92 0.40 5.36
C VAL A 155 20.41 0.79 5.23
N ALA A 156 21.13 0.87 6.34
CA ALA A 156 22.57 1.20 6.33
C ALA A 156 23.38 0.18 5.52
N ASN A 157 23.11 -1.11 5.70
CA ASN A 157 23.78 -2.18 4.96
C ASN A 157 23.46 -2.17 3.46
N LEU A 158 22.27 -1.73 3.07
CA LEU A 158 21.87 -1.55 1.67
C LEU A 158 22.66 -0.44 0.99
N LYS A 159 23.15 0.55 1.74
CA LYS A 159 23.88 1.75 1.24
C LYS A 159 23.12 2.46 0.11
N PRO A 160 21.84 2.79 0.29
CA PRO A 160 21.08 3.48 -0.74
C PRO A 160 21.63 4.91 -0.94
N SER A 161 21.29 5.52 -2.07
CA SER A 161 21.64 6.92 -2.33
C SER A 161 21.04 7.87 -1.30
N PHE A 162 19.84 7.54 -0.80
CA PHE A 162 19.19 8.23 0.33
C PHE A 162 18.13 7.34 0.99
N LEU A 163 17.74 7.72 2.20
CA LEU A 163 16.51 7.30 2.86
C LEU A 163 15.50 8.46 2.80
N MET A 164 14.31 8.22 2.23
CA MET A 164 13.17 9.12 2.32
C MET A 164 12.30 8.68 3.51
N ASP A 165 12.16 9.53 4.51
CA ASP A 165 11.23 9.34 5.63
C ASP A 165 9.95 10.14 5.39
N LEU A 166 8.80 9.49 5.45
CA LEU A 166 7.51 10.14 5.16
C LEU A 166 6.85 10.80 6.36
N GLY A 167 7.59 10.99 7.45
CA GLY A 167 7.15 11.75 8.62
C GLY A 167 6.56 10.91 9.74
N ASP A 168 5.99 11.62 10.70
CA ASP A 168 5.57 11.10 12.00
C ASP A 168 6.74 10.47 12.77
N ILE A 169 7.83 11.25 12.84
CA ILE A 169 9.07 10.81 13.47
C ILE A 169 9.15 11.21 14.95
N PHE A 170 8.51 12.31 15.38
CA PHE A 170 8.79 12.95 16.66
C PHE A 170 7.64 12.94 17.68
N MET A 171 6.39 12.75 17.30
CA MET A 171 5.20 12.79 18.17
C MET A 171 5.13 14.02 19.11
N VAL A 172 5.63 15.17 18.65
CA VAL A 172 5.79 16.39 19.47
C VAL A 172 4.45 16.94 19.93
N ASP A 173 3.43 16.83 19.12
CA ASP A 173 2.06 17.31 19.44
C ASP A 173 1.43 16.56 20.62
N LYS A 174 1.86 15.33 20.91
CA LYS A 174 1.38 14.50 22.03
C LYS A 174 2.12 14.74 23.35
N LEU A 175 3.16 15.56 23.36
CA LEU A 175 3.83 15.92 24.61
C LEU A 175 2.87 16.65 25.56
N SER A 176 2.72 16.13 26.78
CA SER A 176 1.92 16.78 27.84
C SER A 176 2.49 18.13 28.25
N ASN A 177 3.83 18.29 28.20
CA ASN A 177 4.54 19.53 28.39
C ASN A 177 5.42 19.81 27.18
N LYS A 178 5.04 20.80 26.37
CA LYS A 178 5.74 21.26 25.17
C LYS A 178 6.81 22.30 25.50
N SER A 179 7.54 22.14 26.60
CA SER A 179 8.71 22.96 26.89
C SER A 179 9.78 22.75 25.82
N GLU A 180 10.62 23.74 25.58
CA GLU A 180 11.75 23.65 24.66
C GLU A 180 12.64 22.42 24.95
N ALA A 181 12.90 22.13 26.21
CA ALA A 181 13.70 20.98 26.62
C ALA A 181 13.06 19.66 26.19
N ASN A 182 11.76 19.48 26.38
CA ASN A 182 11.07 18.27 26.00
C ASN A 182 10.98 18.09 24.47
N ILE A 183 10.78 19.17 23.74
CA ILE A 183 10.79 19.15 22.27
C ILE A 183 12.18 18.74 21.77
N ARG A 184 13.24 19.40 22.27
CA ARG A 184 14.64 19.05 21.91
C ARG A 184 14.96 17.59 22.18
N ALA A 185 14.52 17.06 23.34
CA ALA A 185 14.74 15.67 23.67
C ALA A 185 14.14 14.70 22.63
N ARG A 186 13.00 15.05 22.01
CA ARG A 186 12.42 14.25 20.90
C ARG A 186 13.30 14.29 19.65
N PHE A 187 13.76 15.47 19.26
CA PHE A 187 14.64 15.61 18.10
C PHE A 187 15.98 14.91 18.33
N GLU A 188 16.56 15.00 19.51
CA GLU A 188 17.81 14.29 19.88
C GLU A 188 17.62 12.77 19.85
N LEU A 189 16.49 12.27 20.36
CA LEU A 189 16.16 10.85 20.29
C LEU A 189 16.16 10.36 18.84
N MET A 190 15.46 11.04 17.94
CA MET A 190 15.40 10.65 16.54
C MET A 190 16.74 10.80 15.83
N LYS A 191 17.49 11.87 16.11
CA LYS A 191 18.85 12.02 15.58
C LYS A 191 19.74 10.84 15.96
N LYS A 192 19.69 10.41 17.23
CA LYS A 192 20.42 9.23 17.71
C LYS A 192 20.08 7.95 16.93
N TYR A 193 18.81 7.73 16.58
CA TYR A 193 18.41 6.60 15.73
C TYR A 193 18.97 6.76 14.32
N TYR A 194 18.86 7.95 13.71
CA TYR A 194 19.34 8.17 12.35
C TYR A 194 20.88 8.15 12.22
N GLU A 195 21.64 8.30 13.30
CA GLU A 195 23.09 8.06 13.31
C GLU A 195 23.44 6.61 12.89
N ARG A 196 22.49 5.65 13.07
CA ARG A 196 22.67 4.28 12.61
C ARG A 196 22.69 4.13 11.08
N LEU A 197 22.21 5.11 10.35
CA LEU A 197 22.26 5.13 8.88
C LEU A 197 23.70 5.24 8.33
N GLN A 198 24.69 5.52 9.19
CA GLN A 198 26.12 5.50 8.85
C GLN A 198 26.47 6.35 7.62
N GLY A 199 25.84 7.51 7.49
CA GLY A 199 26.10 8.46 6.41
C GLY A 199 25.20 8.32 5.18
N VAL A 200 24.21 7.42 5.20
CA VAL A 200 23.12 7.44 4.19
C VAL A 200 22.38 8.77 4.30
N PRO A 201 22.30 9.57 3.21
CA PRO A 201 21.59 10.83 3.22
C PRO A 201 20.12 10.65 3.60
N LEU A 202 19.62 11.49 4.52
CA LEU A 202 18.25 11.47 4.99
C LEU A 202 17.46 12.61 4.33
N LYS A 203 16.26 12.29 3.81
CA LYS A 203 15.27 13.24 3.32
C LYS A 203 13.98 13.05 4.12
N ILE A 204 13.36 14.12 4.60
CA ILE A 204 12.19 14.04 5.48
C ILE A 204 11.02 14.79 4.86
N THR A 205 9.91 14.07 4.68
CA THR A 205 8.57 14.63 4.45
C THR A 205 7.89 14.84 5.80
N LEU A 206 7.09 15.89 5.96
CA LEU A 206 6.41 16.15 7.24
C LEU A 206 5.20 15.26 7.46
N GLY A 207 5.10 14.71 8.67
CA GLY A 207 3.94 14.04 9.20
C GLY A 207 3.10 14.93 10.12
N ASN A 208 1.92 14.45 10.50
CA ASN A 208 1.00 15.23 11.32
C ASN A 208 1.39 15.32 12.79
N HIS A 209 2.37 14.54 13.25
CA HIS A 209 2.92 14.58 14.60
C HIS A 209 4.27 15.30 14.72
N ASP A 210 4.82 15.81 13.65
CA ASP A 210 6.17 16.35 13.61
C ASP A 210 6.26 17.83 14.10
N GLY A 211 5.19 18.38 14.59
CA GLY A 211 5.15 19.72 15.15
C GLY A 211 4.98 20.87 14.15
N GLU A 212 5.05 20.60 12.84
CA GLU A 212 4.78 21.56 11.77
C GLU A 212 3.39 21.34 11.16
N LEU A 213 2.42 21.11 11.99
CA LEU A 213 1.05 20.81 11.56
C LEU A 213 0.34 22.04 11.01
N GLY A 214 -0.27 21.92 9.85
CA GLY A 214 -1.07 22.97 9.26
C GLY A 214 -2.26 23.40 10.10
N TYR A 215 -2.84 22.49 10.89
CA TYR A 215 -3.93 22.76 11.82
C TYR A 215 -3.49 22.84 13.28
N SER A 216 -2.20 22.93 13.56
CA SER A 216 -1.62 23.11 14.88
C SER A 216 -1.02 24.51 15.01
N ALA A 217 -1.21 25.16 16.16
CA ALA A 217 -0.51 26.39 16.50
C ALA A 217 1.00 26.17 16.73
N PHE A 218 1.42 24.94 16.81
CA PHE A 218 2.79 24.56 17.11
C PHE A 218 3.61 24.39 15.83
N ASN A 219 4.51 25.32 15.56
CA ASN A 219 5.39 25.29 14.40
C ASN A 219 6.84 25.22 14.88
N THR A 220 7.53 24.12 14.57
CA THR A 220 8.89 23.81 15.02
C THR A 220 9.92 23.76 13.90
N LYS A 221 9.71 24.39 12.77
CA LYS A 221 10.71 24.45 11.67
C LYS A 221 12.10 24.87 12.17
N LYS A 222 12.17 25.67 13.23
CA LYS A 222 13.40 26.03 13.93
C LYS A 222 14.22 24.81 14.36
N TYR A 223 13.59 23.84 15.02
CA TYR A 223 14.28 22.66 15.54
C TYR A 223 14.62 21.68 14.42
N ARG A 224 13.71 21.52 13.46
CA ARG A 224 13.98 20.73 12.28
C ARG A 224 15.25 21.23 11.55
N ALA A 225 15.36 22.53 11.31
CA ALA A 225 16.55 23.12 10.68
C ALA A 225 17.82 22.95 11.53
N GLU A 226 17.70 22.93 12.86
CA GLU A 226 18.81 22.74 13.78
C GLU A 226 19.32 21.29 13.79
N TYR A 227 18.41 20.31 13.89
CA TYR A 227 18.76 18.91 14.04
C TYR A 227 18.97 18.20 12.69
N PHE A 228 18.34 18.65 11.63
CA PHE A 228 18.43 18.13 10.28
C PHE A 228 18.73 19.24 9.28
N PRO A 229 19.95 19.82 9.33
CA PRO A 229 20.33 20.98 8.52
C PRO A 229 20.26 20.76 7.02
N GLU A 230 20.31 19.53 6.56
CA GLU A 230 20.13 19.17 5.14
C GLU A 230 18.70 19.40 4.64
N GLN A 231 17.74 19.61 5.55
CA GLN A 231 16.34 19.90 5.28
C GLN A 231 16.03 21.42 5.33
N THR A 232 17.03 22.27 5.18
CA THR A 232 16.99 23.71 5.50
C THR A 232 16.27 24.59 4.48
N SER A 233 15.46 24.08 3.57
CA SER A 233 14.58 24.96 2.81
C SER A 233 13.60 25.68 3.74
N ASN A 234 13.37 26.96 3.54
CA ASN A 234 12.35 27.73 4.27
C ASN A 234 10.92 27.19 4.05
N VAL A 235 10.77 26.23 3.16
CA VAL A 235 9.55 25.50 2.84
C VAL A 235 9.77 24.02 3.14
N SER A 236 8.72 23.37 3.57
CA SER A 236 8.75 21.95 3.97
C SER A 236 8.49 20.98 2.82
N TYR A 237 8.28 21.50 1.61
CA TYR A 237 8.18 20.72 0.37
C TYR A 237 9.39 20.97 -0.53
N PHE A 238 9.82 19.97 -1.27
CA PHE A 238 11.01 20.05 -2.12
C PHE A 238 10.97 19.05 -3.27
N ALA A 239 11.81 19.26 -4.27
CA ALA A 239 12.07 18.30 -5.33
C ALA A 239 13.55 18.25 -5.68
N PHE A 240 13.99 17.10 -6.15
CA PHE A 240 15.31 16.90 -6.71
C PHE A 240 15.28 15.82 -7.77
N THR A 241 16.24 15.85 -8.67
CA THR A 241 16.46 14.79 -9.66
C THR A 241 17.72 14.06 -9.30
N GLU A 242 17.66 12.73 -9.26
CA GLU A 242 18.83 11.90 -9.08
C GLU A 242 18.76 10.74 -10.08
N GLU A 243 19.85 10.56 -10.84
CA GLU A 243 19.93 9.67 -11.99
C GLU A 243 18.73 9.87 -12.95
N ASN A 244 17.93 8.86 -13.18
CA ASN A 244 16.79 8.88 -14.08
C ASN A 244 15.46 9.22 -13.39
N SER A 245 15.49 9.70 -12.16
CA SER A 245 14.29 9.85 -11.32
C SER A 245 14.12 11.26 -10.78
N LEU A 246 12.90 11.79 -10.90
CA LEU A 246 12.44 12.98 -10.19
C LEU A 246 11.79 12.54 -8.88
N HIS A 247 12.20 13.16 -7.79
CA HIS A 247 11.64 12.98 -6.45
C HIS A 247 10.96 14.27 -5.99
N VAL A 248 9.69 14.18 -5.59
CA VAL A 248 8.89 15.32 -5.17
C VAL A 248 8.28 15.03 -3.80
N SER A 249 8.71 15.75 -2.78
CA SER A 249 8.13 15.72 -1.43
C SER A 249 7.12 16.83 -1.28
N LEU A 250 5.90 16.49 -0.86
CA LEU A 250 4.79 17.41 -0.63
C LEU A 250 4.52 17.60 0.85
N ASP A 251 4.16 18.81 1.23
CA ASP A 251 3.72 19.17 2.59
C ASP A 251 2.21 19.39 2.61
N PRO A 252 1.42 18.47 3.17
CA PRO A 252 -0.03 18.64 3.26
C PRO A 252 -0.47 19.62 4.36
N PHE A 253 0.44 20.17 5.15
CA PHE A 253 0.12 20.94 6.37
C PHE A 253 0.47 22.42 6.26
N THR A 254 1.36 22.86 5.37
CA THR A 254 1.86 24.25 5.30
C THR A 254 0.75 25.29 5.18
N TYR A 255 -0.32 24.98 4.46
CA TYR A 255 -1.42 25.91 4.21
C TYR A 255 -2.74 25.51 4.86
N THR A 256 -2.78 24.38 5.54
CA THR A 256 -3.94 23.93 6.29
C THR A 256 -4.01 24.70 7.59
N THR A 257 -5.01 25.58 7.77
CA THR A 257 -5.14 26.50 8.89
C THR A 257 -6.11 26.03 9.97
N GLU A 258 -6.96 25.06 9.65
CA GLU A 258 -8.00 24.54 10.52
C GLU A 258 -7.95 23.01 10.57
N ASN A 259 -8.62 22.43 11.58
CA ASN A 259 -8.78 20.99 11.64
C ASN A 259 -9.79 20.53 10.54
N PRO A 260 -9.37 19.83 9.48
CA PRO A 260 -10.20 19.53 8.32
C PRO A 260 -11.17 18.36 8.52
N LYS A 261 -11.40 17.90 9.75
CA LYS A 261 -12.31 16.80 10.08
C LYS A 261 -13.76 17.04 9.67
N VAL A 262 -14.16 18.32 9.56
CA VAL A 262 -15.52 18.72 9.19
C VAL A 262 -15.63 18.89 7.67
N ASP A 263 -14.68 19.57 7.07
CA ASP A 263 -14.63 19.84 5.62
C ASP A 263 -13.26 19.48 5.06
N GLY A 264 -13.22 18.42 4.26
CA GLY A 264 -11.99 17.93 3.67
C GLY A 264 -11.32 18.87 2.68
N TRP A 265 -12.02 19.90 2.19
CA TRP A 265 -11.43 20.96 1.37
C TRP A 265 -10.49 21.89 2.15
N GLN A 266 -10.48 21.79 3.48
CA GLN A 266 -9.52 22.50 4.33
C GLN A 266 -8.12 21.84 4.31
N TRP A 267 -8.01 20.55 3.93
CA TRP A 267 -6.73 19.97 3.55
C TRP A 267 -6.26 20.58 2.24
N THR A 268 -5.07 21.18 2.23
CA THR A 268 -4.59 21.88 1.03
C THR A 268 -3.07 21.98 0.97
N LEU A 269 -2.52 21.80 -0.25
CA LEU A 269 -1.14 22.22 -0.56
C LEU A 269 -1.00 23.75 -0.55
N GLY A 270 -2.09 24.48 -0.69
CA GLY A 270 -2.07 25.90 -0.99
C GLY A 270 -1.63 26.21 -2.42
N LYS A 271 -2.08 27.36 -2.94
CA LYS A 271 -1.84 27.74 -4.35
C LYS A 271 -0.35 27.79 -4.70
N VAL A 272 0.48 28.28 -3.77
CA VAL A 272 1.92 28.43 -4.01
C VAL A 272 2.61 27.08 -4.21
N GLN A 273 2.33 26.10 -3.33
CA GLN A 273 2.90 24.77 -3.48
C GLN A 273 2.31 24.03 -4.68
N TYR A 274 1.02 24.20 -4.96
CA TYR A 274 0.38 23.60 -6.14
C TYR A 274 1.00 24.11 -7.45
N ASP A 275 1.21 25.43 -7.59
CA ASP A 275 1.83 26.00 -8.79
C ASP A 275 3.28 25.53 -8.96
N TRP A 276 4.01 25.44 -7.85
CA TRP A 276 5.35 24.87 -7.84
C TRP A 276 5.35 23.39 -8.27
N LEU A 277 4.44 22.57 -7.71
CA LEU A 277 4.30 21.16 -8.09
C LEU A 277 4.02 21.02 -9.58
N LYS A 278 3.08 21.81 -10.09
CA LYS A 278 2.75 21.86 -11.52
C LYS A 278 3.98 22.18 -12.35
N GLN A 279 4.72 23.22 -12.01
CA GLN A 279 5.93 23.61 -12.73
C GLN A 279 6.99 22.49 -12.71
N VAL A 280 7.25 21.89 -11.53
CA VAL A 280 8.24 20.82 -11.38
C VAL A 280 7.89 19.61 -12.24
N LEU A 281 6.63 19.20 -12.25
CA LEU A 281 6.19 18.05 -13.04
C LEU A 281 6.21 18.31 -14.54
N GLU A 282 5.71 19.48 -14.97
CA GLU A 282 5.59 19.83 -16.40
C GLU A 282 6.96 20.12 -17.05
N THR A 283 7.95 20.56 -16.28
CA THR A 283 9.31 20.81 -16.82
C THR A 283 10.23 19.61 -16.76
N SER A 284 9.92 18.62 -15.94
CA SER A 284 10.79 17.45 -15.76
C SER A 284 10.72 16.48 -16.92
N GLN A 285 11.90 16.10 -17.44
CA GLN A 285 12.08 15.05 -18.45
C GLN A 285 12.48 13.69 -17.82
N ALA A 286 12.51 13.59 -16.49
CA ALA A 286 12.87 12.34 -15.82
C ALA A 286 11.89 11.23 -16.18
N PRO A 287 12.38 10.06 -16.62
CA PRO A 287 11.52 8.93 -16.97
C PRO A 287 10.67 8.45 -15.79
N PHE A 288 11.27 8.36 -14.61
CA PHE A 288 10.52 8.05 -13.38
C PHE A 288 10.24 9.31 -12.58
N LYS A 289 9.03 9.40 -12.04
CA LYS A 289 8.62 10.50 -11.16
C LYS A 289 7.95 9.90 -9.93
N PHE A 290 8.55 10.13 -8.78
CA PHE A 290 8.09 9.63 -7.48
C PHE A 290 7.61 10.79 -6.63
N VAL A 291 6.39 10.68 -6.10
CA VAL A 291 5.78 11.68 -5.22
C VAL A 291 5.68 11.10 -3.82
N TYR A 292 6.06 11.89 -2.83
CA TYR A 292 6.07 11.55 -1.41
C TYR A 292 5.16 12.51 -0.68
N ILE A 293 4.25 11.98 0.11
CA ILE A 293 3.35 12.78 0.94
C ILE A 293 2.97 11.95 2.17
N HIS A 294 2.77 12.58 3.33
CA HIS A 294 2.42 11.83 4.53
C HIS A 294 1.04 11.19 4.39
N HIS A 295 0.02 11.95 4.00
CA HIS A 295 -1.33 11.46 3.69
C HIS A 295 -1.92 12.19 2.49
N LEU A 296 -2.95 11.60 1.88
CA LEU A 296 -3.66 12.25 0.77
C LEU A 296 -4.51 13.43 1.28
N LEU A 297 -4.76 14.41 0.43
CA LEU A 297 -5.57 15.59 0.74
C LEU A 297 -7.04 15.30 0.47
N VAL A 298 -7.65 14.52 1.34
CA VAL A 298 -9.01 14.00 1.20
C VAL A 298 -9.84 14.23 2.46
N GLY A 299 -11.15 14.13 2.34
CA GLY A 299 -12.10 14.51 3.37
C GLY A 299 -12.39 13.50 4.47
N ASP A 300 -11.61 12.46 4.59
CA ASP A 300 -11.72 11.56 5.74
C ASP A 300 -11.33 12.29 7.03
N PRO A 301 -12.04 12.10 8.15
CA PRO A 301 -11.76 12.78 9.41
C PRO A 301 -10.34 12.63 9.94
N GLN A 302 -9.66 11.56 9.52
CA GLN A 302 -8.28 11.26 9.88
C GLN A 302 -7.33 11.26 8.68
N SER A 303 -7.81 11.53 7.47
CA SER A 303 -7.09 11.44 6.19
C SER A 303 -6.52 10.05 5.91
N ARG A 304 -7.19 9.00 6.41
CA ARG A 304 -6.83 7.61 6.19
C ARG A 304 -7.45 7.08 4.91
N GLY A 305 -6.83 6.04 4.34
CA GLY A 305 -7.30 5.33 3.16
C GLY A 305 -6.44 5.55 1.92
N GLY A 306 -6.77 4.81 0.86
CA GLY A 306 -6.01 4.74 -0.39
C GLY A 306 -6.74 5.31 -1.60
N VAL A 307 -6.70 4.54 -2.71
CA VAL A 307 -7.28 4.97 -3.99
C VAL A 307 -8.81 5.15 -3.95
N GLU A 308 -9.49 4.48 -3.03
CA GLU A 308 -10.95 4.59 -2.86
C GLU A 308 -11.39 6.01 -2.51
N ILE A 309 -10.55 6.73 -1.78
CA ILE A 309 -10.81 8.12 -1.38
C ILE A 309 -10.07 9.15 -2.24
N ALA A 310 -9.15 8.72 -3.10
CA ALA A 310 -8.33 9.61 -3.94
C ALA A 310 -9.15 10.44 -4.96
N SER A 311 -10.43 10.14 -5.16
CA SER A 311 -11.33 10.92 -6.02
C SER A 311 -11.86 12.20 -5.37
N PHE A 312 -11.68 12.40 -4.06
CA PHE A 312 -12.31 13.48 -3.31
C PHE A 312 -11.38 14.69 -3.11
N ASN A 313 -12.00 15.82 -2.79
CA ASN A 313 -11.43 17.09 -2.38
C ASN A 313 -10.28 17.57 -3.29
N GLU A 314 -9.24 18.16 -2.77
CA GLU A 314 -8.15 18.73 -3.57
C GLU A 314 -7.38 17.66 -4.37
N TRP A 315 -7.35 16.42 -3.87
CA TRP A 315 -6.67 15.33 -4.56
C TRP A 315 -7.38 14.91 -5.86
N GLY A 316 -8.70 14.66 -5.81
CA GLY A 316 -9.46 14.12 -6.94
C GLY A 316 -10.58 15.01 -7.47
N GLY A 317 -10.89 16.11 -6.80
CA GLY A 317 -11.80 17.15 -7.28
C GLY A 317 -13.27 16.99 -6.91
N LYS A 318 -13.69 15.87 -6.31
CA LYS A 318 -15.08 15.62 -5.96
C LYS A 318 -15.42 16.10 -4.55
N ASN A 319 -16.63 16.57 -4.39
CA ASN A 319 -17.27 16.76 -3.10
C ASN A 319 -17.64 15.42 -2.46
N LYS A 320 -17.97 15.42 -1.17
CA LYS A 320 -18.39 14.24 -0.42
C LYS A 320 -19.62 13.55 -1.00
N ASP A 321 -20.51 14.30 -1.68
CA ASP A 321 -21.68 13.77 -2.36
C ASP A 321 -21.40 13.20 -3.76
N GLY A 322 -20.12 13.21 -4.19
CA GLY A 322 -19.69 12.70 -5.48
C GLY A 322 -19.74 13.73 -6.64
N SER A 323 -20.33 14.90 -6.44
CA SER A 323 -20.34 15.97 -7.43
C SER A 323 -18.93 16.54 -7.63
N TYR A 324 -18.63 17.06 -8.83
CA TYR A 324 -17.36 17.74 -9.06
C TYR A 324 -17.39 19.15 -8.47
N GLY A 325 -16.44 19.46 -7.59
CA GLY A 325 -16.39 20.72 -6.86
C GLY A 325 -15.08 21.49 -7.02
N PHE A 326 -14.09 20.93 -7.73
CA PHE A 326 -12.72 21.49 -7.74
C PHE A 326 -12.64 22.93 -8.23
N ASP A 327 -13.30 23.26 -9.32
CA ASP A 327 -13.22 24.62 -9.91
C ASP A 327 -13.82 25.69 -8.99
N GLN A 328 -14.85 25.31 -8.19
CA GLN A 328 -15.45 26.17 -7.18
C GLN A 328 -14.55 26.34 -5.96
N MET A 329 -13.96 25.24 -5.49
CA MET A 329 -13.17 25.21 -4.26
C MET A 329 -11.71 25.64 -4.47
N ARG A 330 -11.20 25.50 -5.71
CA ARG A 330 -9.84 25.87 -6.10
C ARG A 330 -9.84 26.67 -7.41
N PRO A 331 -10.47 27.87 -7.42
CA PRO A 331 -10.58 28.68 -8.64
C PRO A 331 -9.20 29.04 -9.19
N GLY A 332 -9.03 28.79 -10.49
CA GLY A 332 -7.78 29.10 -11.20
C GLY A 332 -6.63 28.12 -10.98
N TRP A 333 -6.84 26.96 -10.33
CA TRP A 333 -5.81 25.93 -10.22
C TRP A 333 -5.75 25.04 -11.48
N GLY A 334 -6.86 24.88 -12.16
CA GLY A 334 -6.98 24.18 -13.44
C GLY A 334 -7.35 22.71 -13.32
N ARG A 335 -6.79 21.95 -12.39
CA ARG A 335 -7.08 20.50 -12.26
C ARG A 335 -6.72 19.94 -10.88
N PRO A 336 -7.42 18.90 -10.44
CA PRO A 336 -7.09 18.19 -9.21
C PRO A 336 -5.68 17.58 -9.22
N ILE A 337 -5.11 17.34 -8.03
CA ILE A 337 -3.74 16.83 -7.90
C ILE A 337 -3.60 15.48 -8.62
N HIS A 338 -4.49 14.51 -8.42
CA HIS A 338 -4.39 13.23 -9.10
C HIS A 338 -4.35 13.35 -10.63
N GLN A 339 -5.20 14.22 -11.19
CA GLN A 339 -5.18 14.48 -12.64
C GLN A 339 -3.84 15.09 -13.09
N LEU A 340 -3.29 16.04 -12.32
CA LEU A 340 -1.98 16.63 -12.59
C LEU A 340 -0.88 15.57 -12.58
N LEU A 341 -0.88 14.66 -11.59
CA LEU A 341 0.08 13.56 -11.49
C LEU A 341 -0.01 12.61 -12.69
N ARG A 342 -1.24 12.21 -13.06
CA ARG A 342 -1.49 11.31 -14.19
C ARG A 342 -1.01 11.89 -15.53
N GLU A 343 -1.36 13.15 -15.82
CA GLU A 343 -1.00 13.81 -17.06
C GLU A 343 0.52 14.02 -17.21
N ASN A 344 1.22 14.11 -16.09
CA ASN A 344 2.68 14.21 -16.04
C ASN A 344 3.38 12.86 -15.85
N LYS A 345 2.65 11.74 -16.01
CA LYS A 345 3.20 10.37 -15.95
C LYS A 345 3.96 10.09 -14.65
N VAL A 346 3.38 10.47 -13.50
CA VAL A 346 3.93 10.08 -12.19
C VAL A 346 3.88 8.58 -12.05
N SER A 347 5.00 7.98 -11.68
CA SER A 347 5.17 6.52 -11.58
C SER A 347 4.57 5.95 -10.31
N ALA A 348 4.80 6.63 -9.18
CA ALA A 348 4.22 6.23 -7.90
C ALA A 348 4.02 7.41 -6.94
N VAL A 349 3.02 7.26 -6.07
CA VAL A 349 2.80 8.05 -4.87
C VAL A 349 3.07 7.16 -3.66
N PHE A 350 4.02 7.54 -2.84
CA PHE A 350 4.34 6.89 -1.57
C PHE A 350 3.76 7.69 -0.42
N LYS A 351 3.04 7.03 0.49
CA LYS A 351 2.44 7.69 1.66
C LYS A 351 2.60 6.87 2.94
N GLY A 352 2.64 7.54 4.09
CA GLY A 352 2.61 6.98 5.44
C GLY A 352 1.22 7.04 6.08
N HIS A 353 1.17 7.45 7.35
CA HIS A 353 0.00 7.77 8.16
C HIS A 353 -0.87 6.59 8.60
N ASP A 354 -1.05 5.59 7.76
CA ASP A 354 -1.94 4.46 8.06
C ASP A 354 -1.22 3.28 8.71
N HIS A 355 0.12 3.32 8.80
CA HIS A 355 0.97 2.35 9.45
C HIS A 355 0.84 0.91 8.93
N LEU A 356 0.45 0.73 7.66
CA LEU A 356 0.29 -0.58 7.05
C LEU A 356 0.80 -0.60 5.61
N TYR A 357 1.28 -1.75 5.15
CA TYR A 357 1.65 -1.93 3.76
C TYR A 357 0.40 -2.19 2.92
N VAL A 358 0.11 -1.30 1.99
CA VAL A 358 -0.89 -1.53 0.94
C VAL A 358 -0.38 -1.00 -0.39
N LYS A 359 -0.31 -1.89 -1.39
CA LYS A 359 -0.01 -1.53 -2.77
C LYS A 359 -1.30 -1.49 -3.58
N GLN A 360 -1.61 -0.32 -4.14
CA GLN A 360 -2.77 -0.10 -5.02
C GLN A 360 -2.34 0.52 -6.34
N GLU A 361 -3.26 0.60 -7.30
CA GLU A 361 -3.04 1.28 -8.58
C GLU A 361 -4.29 2.06 -8.97
N LEU A 362 -4.11 3.27 -9.46
CA LEU A 362 -5.16 4.12 -10.00
C LEU A 362 -4.63 4.88 -11.22
N ASP A 363 -5.30 4.74 -12.37
CA ASP A 363 -4.99 5.42 -13.63
C ASP A 363 -3.50 5.31 -14.06
N GLY A 364 -2.88 4.15 -13.82
CA GLY A 364 -1.49 3.88 -14.17
C GLY A 364 -0.46 4.38 -13.14
N ILE A 365 -0.89 4.98 -12.05
CA ILE A 365 -0.04 5.41 -10.93
C ILE A 365 -0.12 4.37 -9.82
N VAL A 366 1.03 3.93 -9.29
CA VAL A 366 1.08 3.11 -8.09
C VAL A 366 0.88 4.01 -6.87
N TYR A 367 -0.05 3.63 -5.99
CA TYR A 367 -0.24 4.20 -4.66
C TYR A 367 0.27 3.21 -3.63
N GLN A 368 1.41 3.52 -3.01
CA GLN A 368 2.04 2.67 -2.01
C GLN A 368 1.92 3.31 -0.63
N THR A 369 1.09 2.71 0.23
CA THR A 369 1.07 3.03 1.66
C THR A 369 2.13 2.21 2.36
N LEU A 370 2.89 2.85 3.25
CA LEU A 370 4.02 2.25 3.93
C LEU A 370 3.65 1.76 5.33
N PRO A 371 4.20 0.61 5.77
CA PRO A 371 4.08 0.16 7.15
C PRO A 371 4.98 0.96 8.08
N GLN A 372 4.63 0.94 9.36
CA GLN A 372 5.50 1.46 10.41
C GLN A 372 6.76 0.59 10.53
N PRO A 373 7.99 1.16 10.51
CA PRO A 373 9.24 0.39 10.49
C PRO A 373 9.62 -0.18 11.86
N SER A 374 8.89 0.19 12.91
CA SER A 374 9.20 -0.08 14.31
C SER A 374 8.11 -0.88 15.05
N HIS A 375 6.96 -1.19 14.41
CA HIS A 375 5.82 -1.81 15.09
C HIS A 375 6.07 -3.30 15.36
N PRO A 376 5.78 -3.82 16.57
CA PRO A 376 6.05 -5.22 16.92
C PRO A 376 5.06 -6.24 16.32
N GLY A 377 3.97 -5.79 15.69
CA GLY A 377 2.94 -6.66 15.09
C GLY A 377 2.70 -6.33 13.62
N ASP A 378 1.78 -7.08 13.01
CA ASP A 378 1.23 -6.69 11.71
C ASP A 378 -0.04 -5.86 11.90
N LYS A 379 -0.36 -5.04 10.89
CA LYS A 379 -1.55 -4.18 10.87
C LYS A 379 -2.52 -4.55 9.74
N ILE A 380 -2.47 -5.78 9.24
CA ILE A 380 -3.26 -6.23 8.08
C ILE A 380 -4.74 -5.93 8.26
N ASN A 381 -5.28 -6.19 9.46
CA ASN A 381 -6.71 -6.00 9.74
C ASN A 381 -7.13 -4.52 9.72
N SER A 382 -6.22 -3.59 10.01
CA SER A 382 -6.52 -2.15 9.95
C SER A 382 -6.82 -1.65 8.53
N GLY A 383 -6.42 -2.38 7.49
CA GLY A 383 -6.70 -2.01 6.11
C GLY A 383 -8.19 -1.86 5.83
N ILE A 384 -9.02 -2.79 6.31
CA ILE A 384 -10.48 -2.73 6.13
C ILE A 384 -11.08 -1.55 6.91
N GLU A 385 -10.63 -1.32 8.15
CA GLU A 385 -11.10 -0.21 9.00
C GLU A 385 -10.80 1.14 8.35
N TYR A 386 -9.66 1.27 7.65
CA TYR A 386 -9.23 2.49 6.98
C TYR A 386 -9.76 2.62 5.54
N GLY A 387 -10.65 1.71 5.12
CA GLY A 387 -11.35 1.81 3.83
C GLY A 387 -10.55 1.32 2.62
N TYR A 388 -9.49 0.53 2.82
CA TYR A 388 -8.78 -0.14 1.72
C TYR A 388 -9.59 -1.35 1.24
N LEU A 389 -10.28 -1.20 0.11
CA LEU A 389 -11.12 -2.24 -0.48
C LEU A 389 -10.42 -3.00 -1.61
N SER A 390 -9.30 -2.49 -2.08
CA SER A 390 -8.55 -3.03 -3.22
C SER A 390 -7.06 -3.06 -2.93
N GLY A 391 -6.29 -3.72 -3.81
CA GLY A 391 -4.84 -3.78 -3.72
C GLY A 391 -4.30 -4.97 -2.96
N LYS A 392 -3.01 -4.91 -2.62
CA LYS A 392 -2.30 -5.96 -1.90
C LYS A 392 -1.84 -5.45 -0.54
N THR A 393 -2.34 -6.06 0.53
CA THR A 393 -1.92 -5.80 1.91
C THR A 393 -0.94 -6.89 2.36
N VAL A 394 0.14 -6.48 3.03
CA VAL A 394 1.15 -7.38 3.61
C VAL A 394 1.46 -6.92 5.03
N GLY A 395 1.53 -7.85 5.97
CA GLY A 395 1.87 -7.56 7.36
C GLY A 395 3.38 -7.44 7.61
N GLY A 396 3.71 -6.86 8.75
CA GLY A 396 5.07 -6.74 9.25
C GLY A 396 5.65 -5.34 9.15
N SER A 397 6.77 -5.15 9.82
CA SER A 397 7.52 -3.90 9.90
C SER A 397 8.73 -3.93 8.99
N GLY A 398 9.10 -2.79 8.44
CA GLY A 398 10.25 -2.70 7.54
C GLY A 398 10.24 -1.41 6.72
N PHE A 399 10.88 -1.46 5.57
CA PHE A 399 11.02 -0.31 4.68
C PHE A 399 10.85 -0.73 3.21
N ILE A 400 10.62 0.23 2.35
CA ILE A 400 10.57 0.03 0.90
C ILE A 400 11.96 0.30 0.32
N LYS A 401 12.48 -0.65 -0.46
CA LYS A 401 13.63 -0.48 -1.32
C LYS A 401 13.15 -0.27 -2.75
N VAL A 402 13.61 0.77 -3.41
CA VAL A 402 13.35 0.98 -4.84
C VAL A 402 14.68 0.90 -5.58
N THR A 403 14.72 0.10 -6.63
CA THR A 403 15.86 -0.03 -7.54
C THR A 403 15.41 0.38 -8.93
N THR A 404 15.94 1.46 -9.47
CA THR A 404 15.63 1.94 -10.82
C THR A 404 16.72 1.54 -11.80
N SER A 405 16.31 1.23 -13.02
CA SER A 405 17.14 1.06 -14.21
C SER A 405 16.62 1.98 -15.33
N GLU A 406 17.12 1.85 -16.55
CA GLU A 406 16.67 2.70 -17.67
C GLU A 406 15.16 2.63 -17.92
N LYS A 407 14.53 1.48 -17.75
CA LYS A 407 13.13 1.23 -18.15
C LYS A 407 12.24 0.68 -17.04
N LEU A 408 12.82 0.39 -15.89
CA LEU A 408 12.13 -0.31 -14.82
C LEU A 408 12.50 0.24 -13.46
N ALA A 409 11.50 0.42 -12.60
CA ALA A 409 11.70 0.59 -11.17
C ALA A 409 11.14 -0.65 -10.45
N ARG A 410 12.03 -1.40 -9.78
CA ARG A 410 11.65 -2.49 -8.90
C ARG A 410 11.43 -1.97 -7.49
N VAL A 411 10.32 -2.32 -6.89
CA VAL A 411 9.94 -1.96 -5.53
C VAL A 411 9.86 -3.22 -4.69
N ASP A 412 10.68 -3.30 -3.65
CA ASP A 412 10.73 -4.42 -2.70
C ASP A 412 10.33 -3.91 -1.30
N PHE A 413 9.39 -4.58 -0.64
CA PHE A 413 9.14 -4.41 0.78
C PHE A 413 10.11 -5.31 1.56
N ILE A 414 11.07 -4.70 2.26
CA ILE A 414 12.07 -5.39 3.06
C ILE A 414 11.62 -5.35 4.52
N LEU A 415 11.37 -6.51 5.09
CA LEU A 415 11.04 -6.67 6.50
C LEU A 415 12.27 -6.42 7.38
N TYR A 416 12.05 -6.05 8.65
CA TYR A 416 13.11 -5.79 9.62
C TYR A 416 14.10 -6.96 9.80
N ASP A 417 13.68 -8.20 9.48
CA ASP A 417 14.53 -9.41 9.52
C ASP A 417 15.26 -9.69 8.19
N GLY A 418 15.16 -8.77 7.22
CA GLY A 418 15.80 -8.86 5.91
C GLY A 418 15.06 -9.66 4.86
N LYS A 419 13.92 -10.26 5.20
CA LYS A 419 13.10 -10.98 4.21
C LYS A 419 12.35 -10.00 3.31
N VAL A 420 12.04 -10.44 2.09
CA VAL A 420 11.18 -9.70 1.15
C VAL A 420 9.74 -10.09 1.44
N GLY A 421 8.95 -9.13 1.94
CA GLY A 421 7.51 -9.30 2.19
C GLY A 421 6.69 -9.19 0.92
N ASP A 422 7.07 -8.28 0.02
CA ASP A 422 6.46 -8.10 -1.31
C ASP A 422 7.46 -7.53 -2.30
N SER A 423 7.16 -7.70 -3.60
CA SER A 423 7.95 -7.11 -4.68
C SER A 423 7.08 -6.90 -5.91
N TYR A 424 7.27 -5.78 -6.60
CA TYR A 424 6.61 -5.48 -7.86
C TYR A 424 7.47 -4.56 -8.73
N ASN A 425 7.08 -4.42 -10.00
CA ASN A 425 7.77 -3.59 -10.95
C ASN A 425 6.87 -2.46 -11.44
N ILE A 426 7.46 -1.29 -11.67
CA ILE A 426 6.87 -0.15 -12.35
C ILE A 426 7.63 0.00 -13.67
N SER A 427 6.95 -0.25 -14.78
CA SER A 427 7.52 -0.09 -16.12
C SER A 427 7.22 1.30 -16.66
N LEU A 428 8.14 1.88 -17.42
CA LEU A 428 7.86 3.08 -18.22
C LEU A 428 6.82 2.75 -19.31
N THR A 429 5.79 3.58 -19.39
CA THR A 429 4.70 3.48 -20.40
C THR A 429 4.97 4.40 -21.57
#